data_fda2b35443ff91a101c7889828f2921f
#
_entry.id   fda2b35443ff91a101c7889828f2921f
#
_cell.length_a   1.000
_cell.length_b   1.000
_cell.length_c   1.000
_cell.angle_alpha   90.00
_cell.angle_beta   90.00
_cell.angle_gamma   90.00
#
_symmetry.space_group_name_H-M   'P 1'
#
loop_
_entity.id
_entity.type
_entity.pdbx_description
1 polymer ?
#
loop_
_entity_poly.entity_id
_entity_poly.type
_entity_poly.pdbx_seq_one_letter_code
_entity_poly.pdbx_strand_id
1 'polypeptide(L)'
;MNSAIFGAGCFWCIEAIFSQLDGVSEVISGYTGGNIPNPTYEQICSGTTNHVEVCKVIYNPEIISYEKLLKVFFEIHDPTTLNKQGNDIGTQYRSAIFFTDNKQESLAIKFKKSLDDSNAFPSPIITEITKLDVFYDAEEYHQDYYKNNQNQPYCKFVIKPKLDKFFNNN
;
A
#
# COMPACT_ATOMS: atom_id res chain seq x y z
N MET A 1 8.38 10.58 14.85
CA MET A 1 7.57 10.09 13.71
C MET A 1 8.14 8.78 13.20
N ASN A 2 7.28 7.84 12.91
CA ASN A 2 7.66 6.54 12.37
C ASN A 2 7.18 6.44 10.91
N SER A 3 7.68 5.45 10.19
CA SER A 3 7.22 5.18 8.82
C SER A 3 6.81 3.72 8.65
N ALA A 4 5.77 3.50 7.82
CA ALA A 4 5.30 2.19 7.40
C ALA A 4 5.22 2.16 5.87
N ILE A 5 5.66 1.06 5.24
CA ILE A 5 5.69 0.96 3.79
C ILE A 5 4.80 -0.19 3.33
N PHE A 6 3.81 0.13 2.51
CA PHE A 6 2.77 -0.80 2.06
C PHE A 6 2.58 -0.77 0.54
N GLY A 7 2.42 -1.96 -0.04
CA GLY A 7 1.99 -2.17 -1.41
C GLY A 7 0.65 -2.90 -1.44
N ALA A 8 -0.35 -2.31 -2.05
CA ALA A 8 -1.71 -2.85 -2.09
C ALA A 8 -2.42 -2.45 -3.40
N GLY A 9 -1.78 -2.70 -4.52
CA GLY A 9 -2.26 -2.27 -5.83
C GLY A 9 -1.76 -0.89 -6.20
N CYS A 10 -2.55 -0.13 -6.93
CA CYS A 10 -2.18 1.21 -7.36
C CYS A 10 -1.91 2.14 -6.16
N PHE A 11 -0.73 2.77 -6.13
CA PHE A 11 -0.37 3.63 -4.99
C PHE A 11 -1.21 4.89 -4.88
N TRP A 12 -1.88 5.34 -5.95
CA TRP A 12 -2.83 6.46 -5.87
C TRP A 12 -3.99 6.15 -4.92
N CYS A 13 -4.48 4.91 -4.91
CA CYS A 13 -5.53 4.47 -3.98
C CYS A 13 -5.05 4.44 -2.54
N ILE A 14 -3.85 3.90 -2.32
CA ILE A 14 -3.25 3.76 -0.98
C ILE A 14 -3.03 5.16 -0.38
N GLU A 15 -2.41 6.04 -1.16
CA GLU A 15 -2.15 7.41 -0.73
C GLU A 15 -3.45 8.13 -0.36
N ALA A 16 -4.47 8.04 -1.21
CA ALA A 16 -5.74 8.71 -0.98
C ALA A 16 -6.40 8.31 0.34
N ILE A 17 -6.28 7.04 0.73
CA ILE A 17 -6.87 6.54 1.96
C ILE A 17 -6.02 6.89 3.18
N PHE A 18 -4.73 6.53 3.16
CA PHE A 18 -3.87 6.73 4.32
C PHE A 18 -3.65 8.20 4.67
N SER A 19 -3.63 9.08 3.66
CA SER A 19 -3.44 10.53 3.91
C SER A 19 -4.57 11.17 4.70
N GLN A 20 -5.73 10.54 4.78
CA GLN A 20 -6.88 11.05 5.53
C GLN A 20 -7.00 10.51 6.96
N LEU A 21 -6.10 9.63 7.37
CA LEU A 21 -6.13 9.05 8.71
C LEU A 21 -5.52 10.00 9.74
N ASP A 22 -6.21 10.16 10.87
CA ASP A 22 -5.68 10.93 11.99
C ASP A 22 -4.38 10.28 12.49
N GLY A 23 -3.34 11.08 12.66
CA GLY A 23 -2.03 10.61 13.08
C GLY A 23 -1.06 10.37 11.91
N VAL A 24 -1.54 10.36 10.67
CA VAL A 24 -0.70 10.31 9.48
C VAL A 24 -0.39 11.74 9.06
N SER A 25 0.90 12.08 9.02
CA SER A 25 1.36 13.43 8.67
C SER A 25 1.69 13.58 7.19
N GLU A 26 2.13 12.50 6.56
CA GLU A 26 2.53 12.52 5.15
C GLU A 26 2.46 11.11 4.57
N VAL A 27 2.13 11.00 3.30
CA VAL A 27 2.20 9.76 2.53
C VAL A 27 2.97 10.04 1.25
N ILE A 28 4.03 9.26 1.00
CA ILE A 28 4.90 9.43 -0.16
C ILE A 28 4.75 8.19 -1.05
N SER A 29 4.29 8.37 -2.27
CA SER A 29 4.23 7.30 -3.27
C SER A 29 5.63 6.99 -3.80
N GLY A 30 5.93 5.72 -3.99
CA GLY A 30 7.26 5.30 -4.42
C GLY A 30 7.33 3.85 -4.88
N TYR A 31 8.55 3.38 -5.05
CA TYR A 31 8.86 2.04 -5.56
C TYR A 31 9.90 1.36 -4.68
N THR A 32 9.73 0.07 -4.43
CA THR A 32 10.71 -0.72 -3.71
C THR A 32 10.57 -2.22 -4.01
N GLY A 33 11.57 -3.00 -3.63
CA GLY A 33 11.53 -4.47 -3.73
C GLY A 33 12.03 -5.02 -5.05
N GLY A 34 12.43 -4.18 -5.99
CA GLY A 34 12.91 -4.59 -7.30
C GLY A 34 14.42 -4.50 -7.48
N ASN A 35 14.87 -4.67 -8.71
CA ASN A 35 16.28 -4.86 -9.06
C ASN A 35 16.93 -3.65 -9.75
N ILE A 36 16.13 -2.66 -10.17
CA ILE A 36 16.60 -1.52 -10.95
C ILE A 36 16.73 -0.30 -10.04
N PRO A 37 17.91 0.34 -9.95
CA PRO A 37 18.06 1.57 -9.18
C PRO A 37 17.37 2.73 -9.89
N ASN A 38 16.77 3.64 -9.09
CA ASN A 38 16.09 4.83 -9.58
C ASN A 38 15.11 4.54 -10.74
N PRO A 39 14.15 3.62 -10.55
CA PRO A 39 13.24 3.24 -11.63
C PRO A 39 12.33 4.41 -12.01
N THR A 40 11.94 4.44 -13.29
CA THR A 40 10.90 5.36 -13.77
C THR A 40 9.55 4.65 -13.75
N TYR A 41 8.47 5.42 -13.74
CA TYR A 41 7.11 4.88 -13.83
C TYR A 41 6.92 4.01 -15.08
N GLU A 42 7.50 4.44 -16.21
CA GLU A 42 7.45 3.66 -17.44
C GLU A 42 8.10 2.29 -17.29
N GLN A 43 9.26 2.22 -16.63
CA GLN A 43 9.93 0.96 -16.31
C GLN A 43 9.08 0.08 -15.39
N ILE A 44 8.44 0.67 -14.37
CA ILE A 44 7.54 -0.05 -13.47
C ILE A 44 6.38 -0.66 -14.25
N CYS A 45 5.76 0.10 -15.14
CA CYS A 45 4.62 -0.35 -15.95
C CYS A 45 4.98 -1.48 -16.90
N SER A 46 6.26 -1.63 -17.27
CA SER A 46 6.72 -2.76 -18.09
C SER A 46 6.58 -4.11 -17.38
N GLY A 47 6.50 -4.10 -16.04
CA GLY A 47 6.40 -5.31 -15.23
C GLY A 47 7.70 -6.10 -15.12
N THR A 48 8.84 -5.55 -15.56
CA THR A 48 10.13 -6.26 -15.62
C THR A 48 11.11 -5.87 -14.51
N THR A 49 10.79 -4.85 -13.70
CA THR A 49 11.69 -4.35 -12.66
C THR A 49 11.60 -5.11 -11.34
N ASN A 50 10.54 -5.88 -11.15
CA ASN A 50 10.14 -6.52 -9.89
C ASN A 50 9.87 -5.52 -8.74
N HIS A 51 9.87 -4.22 -8.99
CA HIS A 51 9.45 -3.23 -8.01
C HIS A 51 7.94 -3.28 -7.75
N VAL A 52 7.56 -2.93 -6.53
CA VAL A 52 6.16 -2.75 -6.12
C VAL A 52 5.88 -1.26 -6.05
N GLU A 53 4.70 -0.86 -6.50
CA GLU A 53 4.16 0.46 -6.18
C GLU A 53 3.79 0.46 -4.69
N VAL A 54 4.38 1.34 -3.93
CA VAL A 54 4.20 1.41 -2.48
C VAL A 54 3.95 2.83 -2.02
N CYS A 55 3.40 2.95 -0.82
CA CYS A 55 3.34 4.22 -0.11
C CYS A 55 4.12 4.13 1.19
N LYS A 56 4.93 5.16 1.44
CA LYS A 56 5.57 5.38 2.72
C LYS A 56 4.64 6.26 3.55
N VAL A 57 4.08 5.69 4.59
CA VAL A 57 3.15 6.36 5.51
C VAL A 57 3.94 6.85 6.70
N ILE A 58 4.04 8.17 6.86
CA ILE A 58 4.72 8.80 8.00
C ILE A 58 3.66 9.13 9.05
N TYR A 59 3.82 8.58 10.24
CA TYR A 59 2.78 8.64 11.26
C TYR A 59 3.33 8.89 12.65
N ASN A 60 2.48 9.46 13.51
CA ASN A 60 2.75 9.64 14.93
C ASN A 60 2.23 8.43 15.71
N PRO A 61 3.12 7.59 16.29
CA PRO A 61 2.69 6.38 17.00
C PRO A 61 1.91 6.64 18.27
N GLU A 62 1.90 7.87 18.78
CA GLU A 62 1.08 8.25 19.92
C GLU A 62 -0.39 8.50 19.53
N ILE A 63 -0.66 8.74 18.25
CA ILE A 63 -2.01 8.99 17.73
C ILE A 63 -2.55 7.75 17.00
N ILE A 64 -1.74 7.11 16.18
CA ILE A 64 -2.13 5.92 15.42
C ILE A 64 -1.01 4.86 15.52
N SER A 65 -1.38 3.63 15.86
CA SER A 65 -0.42 2.54 16.01
C SER A 65 -0.11 1.86 14.68
N TYR A 66 1.03 1.16 14.61
CA TYR A 66 1.37 0.33 13.45
C TYR A 66 0.29 -0.76 13.22
N GLU A 67 -0.24 -1.35 14.29
CA GLU A 67 -1.31 -2.35 14.19
C GLU A 67 -2.57 -1.77 13.55
N LYS A 68 -2.92 -0.51 13.87
CA LYS A 68 -4.05 0.16 13.23
C LYS A 68 -3.79 0.39 11.74
N LEU A 69 -2.56 0.75 11.37
CA LEU A 69 -2.17 0.89 9.97
C LEU A 69 -2.25 -0.46 9.23
N LEU A 70 -1.82 -1.56 9.88
CA LEU A 70 -1.97 -2.90 9.32
C LEU A 70 -3.43 -3.26 9.10
N LYS A 71 -4.29 -2.93 10.03
CA LYS A 71 -5.74 -3.17 9.90
C LYS A 71 -6.30 -2.46 8.67
N VAL A 72 -5.97 -1.18 8.51
CA VAL A 72 -6.37 -0.40 7.33
C VAL A 72 -5.84 -1.05 6.05
N PHE A 73 -4.56 -1.42 6.02
CA PHE A 73 -3.93 -2.08 4.88
C PHE A 73 -4.70 -3.31 4.42
N PHE A 74 -5.05 -4.21 5.35
CA PHE A 74 -5.78 -5.43 5.01
C PHE A 74 -7.26 -5.20 4.69
N GLU A 75 -7.84 -4.07 5.11
CA GLU A 75 -9.23 -3.71 4.77
C GLU A 75 -9.38 -3.10 3.37
N ILE A 76 -8.35 -2.40 2.88
CA ILE A 76 -8.48 -1.59 1.66
C ILE A 76 -8.19 -2.34 0.37
N HIS A 77 -7.77 -3.61 0.44
CA HIS A 77 -7.44 -4.39 -0.75
C HIS A 77 -7.69 -5.87 -0.52
N ASP A 78 -7.63 -6.64 -1.59
CA ASP A 78 -7.68 -8.10 -1.52
C ASP A 78 -6.26 -8.66 -1.41
N PRO A 79 -5.85 -9.16 -0.24
CA PRO A 79 -4.49 -9.66 -0.03
C PRO A 79 -4.29 -11.11 -0.47
N THR A 80 -5.25 -11.69 -1.20
CA THR A 80 -5.24 -13.09 -1.62
C THR A 80 -4.91 -13.27 -3.10
N THR A 81 -4.79 -12.19 -3.87
CA THR A 81 -4.58 -12.25 -5.32
C THR A 81 -3.12 -12.05 -5.69
N LEU A 82 -2.56 -13.01 -6.44
CA LEU A 82 -1.15 -12.98 -6.84
C LEU A 82 -0.92 -11.96 -7.95
N ASN A 83 0.01 -11.03 -7.72
CA ASN A 83 0.47 -10.05 -8.70
C ASN A 83 -0.66 -9.30 -9.41
N LYS A 84 -1.71 -8.98 -8.66
CA LYS A 84 -2.81 -8.15 -9.17
C LYS A 84 -3.64 -7.59 -8.03
N GLN A 85 -4.35 -6.51 -8.31
CA GLN A 85 -5.35 -5.96 -7.42
C GLN A 85 -6.50 -5.43 -8.27
N GLY A 86 -7.68 -6.09 -8.15
CA GLY A 86 -8.82 -5.76 -9.01
C GLY A 86 -8.46 -5.94 -10.48
N ASN A 87 -8.62 -4.89 -11.27
CA ASN A 87 -8.31 -4.89 -12.70
C ASN A 87 -6.85 -4.51 -13.00
N ASP A 88 -6.08 -4.11 -11.99
CA ASP A 88 -4.66 -3.79 -12.15
C ASP A 88 -3.83 -5.07 -12.06
N ILE A 89 -3.21 -5.46 -13.17
CA ILE A 89 -2.47 -6.72 -13.30
C ILE A 89 -0.99 -6.43 -13.50
N GLY A 90 -0.13 -7.08 -12.69
CA GLY A 90 1.31 -6.97 -12.76
C GLY A 90 1.97 -7.15 -11.41
N THR A 91 3.26 -7.50 -11.40
CA THR A 91 4.05 -7.68 -10.18
C THR A 91 4.12 -6.39 -9.35
N GLN A 92 4.03 -5.22 -10.00
CA GLN A 92 4.02 -3.91 -9.35
C GLN A 92 2.80 -3.69 -8.46
N TYR A 93 1.73 -4.43 -8.64
CA TYR A 93 0.47 -4.29 -7.89
C TYR A 93 0.28 -5.37 -6.82
N ARG A 94 1.33 -6.15 -6.53
CA ARG A 94 1.23 -7.22 -5.53
C ARG A 94 1.08 -6.69 -4.12
N SER A 95 0.43 -7.47 -3.26
CA SER A 95 0.27 -7.17 -1.84
C SER A 95 1.59 -7.36 -1.11
N ALA A 96 2.09 -6.33 -0.46
CA ALA A 96 3.38 -6.40 0.23
C ALA A 96 3.48 -5.43 1.41
N ILE A 97 4.20 -5.87 2.44
CA ILE A 97 4.59 -5.07 3.59
C ILE A 97 6.10 -5.07 3.65
N PHE A 98 6.71 -3.89 3.65
CA PHE A 98 8.16 -3.72 3.78
C PHE A 98 8.46 -3.17 5.16
N PHE A 99 8.95 -4.02 6.07
CA PHE A 99 9.21 -3.61 7.45
C PHE A 99 10.54 -2.88 7.58
N THR A 100 10.61 -1.95 8.52
CA THR A 100 11.81 -1.14 8.77
C THR A 100 12.55 -1.58 10.03
N ASP A 101 11.89 -2.38 10.89
CA ASP A 101 12.50 -2.91 12.12
C ASP A 101 11.85 -4.25 12.50
N ASN A 102 12.44 -4.92 13.51
CA ASN A 102 11.97 -6.23 13.94
C ASN A 102 10.59 -6.20 14.59
N LYS A 103 10.20 -5.08 15.18
CA LYS A 103 8.88 -4.94 15.79
C LYS A 103 7.80 -4.92 14.72
N GLN A 104 8.02 -4.19 13.63
CA GLN A 104 7.11 -4.17 12.48
C GLN A 104 7.00 -5.57 11.86
N GLU A 105 8.13 -6.26 11.69
CA GLU A 105 8.13 -7.64 11.17
C GLU A 105 7.25 -8.56 12.00
N SER A 106 7.46 -8.58 13.32
CA SER A 106 6.71 -9.43 14.23
C SER A 106 5.22 -9.12 14.20
N LEU A 107 4.85 -7.84 14.21
CA LEU A 107 3.46 -7.41 14.18
C LEU A 107 2.78 -7.75 12.86
N ALA A 108 3.48 -7.57 11.73
CA ALA A 108 2.94 -7.87 10.41
C ALA A 108 2.69 -9.38 10.25
N ILE A 109 3.64 -10.22 10.66
CA ILE A 109 3.52 -11.68 10.61
C ILE A 109 2.36 -12.14 11.48
N LYS A 110 2.27 -11.64 12.70
CA LYS A 110 1.22 -12.00 13.65
C LYS A 110 -0.16 -11.59 13.12
N PHE A 111 -0.27 -10.39 12.58
CA PHE A 111 -1.54 -9.87 12.06
C PHE A 111 -2.03 -10.69 10.86
N LYS A 112 -1.14 -10.97 9.91
CA LYS A 112 -1.44 -11.82 8.76
C LYS A 112 -1.92 -13.20 9.20
N LYS A 113 -1.21 -13.84 10.13
CA LYS A 113 -1.58 -15.14 10.66
C LYS A 113 -2.95 -15.12 11.33
N SER A 114 -3.22 -14.12 12.15
CA SER A 114 -4.52 -13.99 12.84
C SER A 114 -5.67 -13.86 11.85
N LEU A 115 -5.50 -13.11 10.78
CA LEU A 115 -6.52 -12.98 9.73
C LEU A 115 -6.74 -14.28 8.98
N ASP A 116 -5.67 -15.00 8.63
CA ASP A 116 -5.78 -16.31 7.97
C ASP A 116 -6.51 -17.31 8.87
N ASP A 117 -6.15 -17.37 10.14
CA ASP A 117 -6.75 -18.30 11.12
C ASP A 117 -8.24 -17.96 11.37
N SER A 118 -8.64 -16.70 11.21
CA SER A 118 -10.02 -16.26 11.40
C SER A 118 -10.92 -16.53 10.19
N ASN A 119 -10.36 -17.00 9.08
CA ASN A 119 -11.08 -17.18 7.81
C ASN A 119 -11.73 -15.88 7.31
N ALA A 120 -11.10 -14.75 7.54
CA ALA A 120 -11.61 -13.44 7.11
C ALA A 120 -11.71 -13.33 5.58
N PHE A 121 -10.91 -14.10 4.84
CA PHE A 121 -10.92 -14.15 3.38
C PHE A 121 -11.19 -15.58 2.91
N PRO A 122 -11.80 -15.73 1.70
CA PRO A 122 -12.12 -17.07 1.17
C PRO A 122 -10.90 -17.87 0.70
N SER A 123 -9.75 -17.20 0.55
CA SER A 123 -8.47 -17.81 0.16
C SER A 123 -7.37 -17.38 1.09
N PRO A 124 -6.23 -18.10 1.15
CA PRO A 124 -5.10 -17.70 2.01
C PRO A 124 -4.56 -16.32 1.63
N ILE A 125 -4.12 -15.57 2.64
CA ILE A 125 -3.42 -14.30 2.45
C ILE A 125 -2.02 -14.58 1.93
N ILE A 126 -1.67 -13.95 0.80
CA ILE A 126 -0.36 -14.13 0.16
C ILE A 126 0.53 -12.88 0.26
N THR A 127 0.17 -11.94 1.10
CA THR A 127 0.95 -10.70 1.32
C THR A 127 2.41 -11.03 1.62
N GLU A 128 3.32 -10.47 0.83
CA GLU A 128 4.76 -10.55 1.06
C GLU A 128 5.13 -9.69 2.27
N ILE A 129 5.96 -10.22 3.18
CA ILE A 129 6.48 -9.47 4.32
C ILE A 129 8.00 -9.54 4.24
N THR A 130 8.61 -8.42 3.86
CA THR A 130 10.04 -8.34 3.52
C THR A 130 10.66 -7.11 4.15
N LYS A 131 11.95 -7.20 4.48
CA LYS A 131 12.70 -6.05 4.98
C LYS A 131 12.83 -4.99 3.88
N LEU A 132 12.59 -3.73 4.24
CA LEU A 132 12.85 -2.62 3.33
C LEU A 132 14.36 -2.53 3.04
N ASP A 133 14.71 -2.48 1.75
CA ASP A 133 16.07 -2.20 1.29
C ASP A 133 16.14 -0.71 0.90
N VAL A 134 15.82 -0.38 -0.34
CA VAL A 134 15.82 1.02 -0.81
C VAL A 134 14.42 1.43 -1.23
N PHE A 135 13.97 2.57 -0.74
CA PHE A 135 12.74 3.21 -1.17
C PHE A 135 13.09 4.31 -2.17
N TYR A 136 12.50 4.25 -3.36
CA TYR A 136 12.65 5.28 -4.37
C TYR A 136 11.37 6.09 -4.46
N ASP A 137 11.46 7.40 -4.23
CA ASP A 137 10.30 8.29 -4.39
C ASP A 137 9.81 8.22 -5.83
N ALA A 138 8.50 8.10 -6.02
CA ALA A 138 7.91 8.22 -7.34
C ALA A 138 7.98 9.67 -7.83
N GLU A 139 7.80 9.85 -9.11
CA GLU A 139 7.82 11.16 -9.76
C GLU A 139 6.82 12.10 -9.09
N GLU A 140 7.10 13.40 -9.11
CA GLU A 140 6.31 14.41 -8.43
C GLU A 140 4.83 14.38 -8.88
N TYR A 141 4.56 14.09 -10.14
CA TYR A 141 3.18 14.06 -10.65
C TYR A 141 2.34 12.90 -10.07
N HIS A 142 2.97 11.91 -9.42
CA HIS A 142 2.27 10.85 -8.70
C HIS A 142 1.92 11.23 -7.26
N GLN A 143 2.59 12.25 -6.70
CA GLN A 143 2.32 12.68 -5.33
C GLN A 143 0.99 13.42 -5.27
N ASP A 144 0.16 13.12 -4.26
CA ASP A 144 -1.19 13.69 -4.12
C ASP A 144 -2.05 13.52 -5.38
N TYR A 145 -1.88 12.41 -6.09
CA TYR A 145 -2.49 12.22 -7.41
C TYR A 145 -4.01 12.33 -7.35
N TYR A 146 -4.66 11.66 -6.42
CA TYR A 146 -6.13 11.72 -6.31
C TYR A 146 -6.60 13.14 -6.03
N LYS A 147 -5.96 13.82 -5.09
CA LYS A 147 -6.29 15.20 -4.72
C LYS A 147 -6.23 16.15 -5.92
N ASN A 148 -5.22 15.98 -6.76
CA ASN A 148 -4.94 16.86 -7.90
C ASN A 148 -5.63 16.43 -9.20
N ASN A 149 -6.23 15.24 -9.28
CA ASN A 149 -6.74 14.64 -10.52
C ASN A 149 -8.11 13.99 -10.35
N GLN A 150 -8.98 14.54 -9.50
CA GLN A 150 -10.27 13.94 -9.18
C GLN A 150 -11.20 13.77 -10.38
N ASN A 151 -10.97 14.51 -11.46
CA ASN A 151 -11.78 14.42 -12.68
C ASN A 151 -11.33 13.31 -13.63
N GLN A 152 -10.19 12.68 -13.39
CA GLN A 152 -9.72 11.57 -14.22
C GLN A 152 -10.60 10.33 -14.01
N PRO A 153 -10.86 9.52 -15.07
CA PRO A 153 -11.76 8.36 -14.96
C PRO A 153 -11.36 7.38 -13.87
N TYR A 154 -10.07 7.06 -13.73
CA TYR A 154 -9.59 6.15 -12.70
C TYR A 154 -9.93 6.67 -11.28
N CYS A 155 -9.77 7.97 -11.07
CA CYS A 155 -10.11 8.59 -9.78
C CYS A 155 -11.61 8.55 -9.50
N LYS A 156 -12.44 8.78 -10.50
CA LYS A 156 -13.90 8.77 -10.34
C LYS A 156 -14.47 7.38 -10.15
N PHE A 157 -13.98 6.39 -10.91
CA PHE A 157 -14.60 5.08 -10.99
C PHE A 157 -13.90 4.00 -10.17
N VAL A 158 -12.66 4.21 -9.76
CA VAL A 158 -11.89 3.24 -8.97
C VAL A 158 -11.58 3.78 -7.57
N ILE A 159 -10.92 4.94 -7.47
CA ILE A 159 -10.43 5.45 -6.19
C ILE A 159 -11.57 5.98 -5.33
N LYS A 160 -12.44 6.83 -5.87
CA LYS A 160 -13.53 7.44 -5.10
C LYS A 160 -14.47 6.40 -4.48
N PRO A 161 -14.95 5.38 -5.21
CA PRO A 161 -15.77 4.34 -4.60
C PRO A 161 -15.06 3.60 -3.47
N LYS A 162 -13.77 3.34 -3.61
CA LYS A 162 -12.95 2.68 -2.58
C LYS A 162 -12.83 3.54 -1.33
N LEU A 163 -12.58 4.83 -1.49
CA LEU A 163 -12.58 5.81 -0.40
C LEU A 163 -13.92 5.86 0.33
N ASP A 164 -15.00 6.01 -0.42
CA ASP A 164 -16.35 6.12 0.13
C ASP A 164 -16.71 4.86 0.92
N LYS A 165 -16.41 3.70 0.37
CA LYS A 165 -16.65 2.41 1.04
C LYS A 165 -15.87 2.31 2.35
N PHE A 166 -14.59 2.66 2.35
CA PHE A 166 -13.75 2.57 3.54
C PHE A 166 -14.22 3.53 4.64
N PHE A 167 -14.43 4.80 4.30
CA PHE A 167 -14.78 5.83 5.29
C PHE A 167 -16.24 5.75 5.74
N ASN A 168 -17.16 5.26 4.93
CA ASN A 168 -18.55 5.07 5.33
C ASN A 168 -18.74 3.84 6.24
N ASN A 169 -17.86 2.86 6.16
CA ASN A 169 -17.92 1.64 6.97
C ASN A 169 -17.08 1.75 8.28
N ASN A 170 -16.37 2.85 8.44
CA ASN A 170 -15.49 3.09 9.60
C ASN A 170 -15.75 4.51 10.22
#